data_5ca89c694f260ddf2801e85b8320eb28
#
_entry.id   5ca89c694f260ddf2801e85b8320eb28
#
_cell.length_a   1.000
_cell.length_b   1.000
_cell.length_c   1.000
_cell.angle_alpha   90.00
_cell.angle_beta   90.00
_cell.angle_gamma   90.00
#
_symmetry.space_group_name_H-M   'P 1'
#
loop_
_entity.id
_entity.type
_entity.pdbx_description
1 polymer ?
#
loop_
_entity_poly.entity_id
_entity_poly.type
_entity_poly.pdbx_seq_one_letter_code
_entity_poly.pdbx_strand_id
1 'polypeptide(L)'
;KLNNLVHIIDADNGILASNAIRPDVKDPKDAERYDGELNYVCCSIEYPNSWYLKKVQDRDENQIFREWVVIYIDLAVLSHRSIKFCPCNAAKARGKFIKSNISELSSLFASPNIQCRRRPSQMLTCCPTDDQAEILIEDNIPFRFINGLAVCCEDDAKTVYSMLRCYGKDVPIYVAPDVLNTSWSQAIRNGVRPNEVLCQWKDL
;
A
#
# COMPACT_ATOMS: atom_id res chain seq x y z
N LYS A 1 -6.28 -1.99 8.00
CA LYS A 1 -6.73 -3.17 8.76
C LYS A 1 -7.97 -3.76 8.13
N LEU A 2 -8.21 -5.03 8.37
CA LEU A 2 -9.31 -5.78 7.77
C LEU A 2 -10.68 -5.17 8.11
N ASN A 3 -10.89 -4.74 9.35
CA ASN A 3 -12.13 -4.08 9.76
C ASN A 3 -12.42 -2.75 9.04
N ASN A 4 -11.41 -2.07 8.52
CA ASN A 4 -11.59 -0.83 7.75
C ASN A 4 -11.91 -1.10 6.27
N LEU A 5 -11.72 -2.33 5.80
CA LEU A 5 -11.96 -2.69 4.41
C LEU A 5 -13.42 -2.48 4.01
N VAL A 6 -14.38 -2.69 4.93
CA VAL A 6 -15.80 -2.46 4.71
C VAL A 6 -16.07 -1.04 4.19
N HIS A 7 -15.43 -0.03 4.74
CA HIS A 7 -15.61 1.36 4.31
C HIS A 7 -15.11 1.62 2.88
N ILE A 8 -14.09 0.86 2.45
CA ILE A 8 -13.53 0.94 1.09
C ILE A 8 -14.42 0.20 0.09
N ILE A 9 -14.98 -0.94 0.50
CA ILE A 9 -15.85 -1.77 -0.34
C ILE A 9 -17.22 -1.12 -0.54
N ASP A 10 -17.81 -0.57 0.53
CA ASP A 10 -19.15 0.03 0.53
C ASP A 10 -19.18 1.36 -0.23
N ALA A 11 -18.12 2.13 -0.14
CA ALA A 11 -18.07 3.46 -0.75
C ALA A 11 -17.69 3.38 -2.24
N ASP A 12 -18.46 4.04 -3.11
CA ASP A 12 -18.08 4.22 -4.52
C ASP A 12 -16.75 4.98 -4.68
N ASN A 13 -16.39 5.76 -3.67
CA ASN A 13 -15.14 6.51 -3.61
C ASN A 13 -13.90 5.65 -3.36
N GLY A 14 -14.05 4.44 -2.82
CA GLY A 14 -12.94 3.53 -2.53
C GLY A 14 -12.01 4.04 -1.41
N ILE A 15 -10.72 4.17 -1.70
CA ILE A 15 -9.72 4.67 -0.74
C ILE A 15 -9.67 6.18 -0.81
N LEU A 16 -9.89 6.86 0.31
CA LEU A 16 -9.93 8.32 0.40
C LEU A 16 -8.59 8.91 0.84
N ALA A 17 -8.24 10.07 0.32
CA ALA A 17 -7.17 10.91 0.85
C ALA A 17 -7.50 11.42 2.26
N SER A 18 -6.47 11.79 3.03
CA SER A 18 -6.61 12.13 4.45
C SER A 18 -7.58 13.29 4.73
N ASN A 19 -7.67 14.27 3.84
CA ASN A 19 -8.58 15.41 3.98
C ASN A 19 -10.05 15.04 3.76
N ALA A 20 -10.32 13.98 3.01
CA ALA A 20 -11.68 13.51 2.71
C ALA A 20 -12.22 12.54 3.76
N ILE A 21 -11.38 12.06 4.67
CA ILE A 21 -11.80 11.18 5.77
C ILE A 21 -12.50 12.03 6.84
N ARG A 22 -13.70 11.61 7.23
CA ARG A 22 -14.46 12.30 8.27
C ARG A 22 -13.68 12.37 9.59
N PRO A 23 -13.73 13.51 10.32
CA PRO A 23 -12.96 13.70 11.54
C PRO A 23 -13.27 12.69 12.67
N ASP A 24 -14.51 12.16 12.71
CA ASP A 24 -14.96 11.17 13.68
C ASP A 24 -14.40 9.77 13.45
N VAL A 25 -13.90 9.50 12.23
CA VAL A 25 -13.29 8.23 11.82
C VAL A 25 -11.75 8.30 11.80
N LYS A 26 -11.21 9.52 11.75
CA LYS A 26 -9.77 9.75 11.62
C LYS A 26 -9.05 9.47 12.94
N ASP A 27 -8.06 8.58 12.91
CA ASP A 27 -7.16 8.42 14.07
C ASP A 27 -6.40 9.74 14.30
N PRO A 28 -6.50 10.36 15.48
CA PRO A 28 -5.77 11.59 15.80
C PRO A 28 -4.25 11.50 15.59
N LYS A 29 -3.70 10.29 15.61
CA LYS A 29 -2.28 10.03 15.38
C LYS A 29 -1.86 10.15 13.91
N ASP A 30 -2.81 10.02 12.97
CA ASP A 30 -2.60 10.24 11.53
C ASP A 30 -2.95 11.68 11.12
N ALA A 31 -3.32 12.55 12.06
CA ALA A 31 -3.68 13.93 11.77
C ALA A 31 -2.50 14.76 11.22
N GLU A 32 -1.28 14.38 11.51
CA GLU A 32 -0.07 15.09 11.08
C GLU A 32 0.55 14.43 9.84
N ARG A 33 0.14 14.87 8.67
CA ARG A 33 0.81 14.57 7.41
C ARG A 33 2.02 15.48 7.27
N TYR A 34 3.20 14.97 7.66
CA TYR A 34 4.47 15.71 7.59
C TYR A 34 4.94 16.02 6.17
N ASP A 35 4.38 15.35 5.18
CA ASP A 35 4.63 15.63 3.76
C ASP A 35 3.82 16.82 3.21
N GLY A 36 2.77 17.26 3.94
CA GLY A 36 1.88 18.35 3.54
C GLY A 36 0.83 17.96 2.49
N GLU A 37 0.81 16.72 2.01
CA GLU A 37 -0.01 16.26 0.89
C GLU A 37 -1.33 15.63 1.35
N LEU A 38 -2.17 16.42 2.03
CA LEU A 38 -3.43 15.94 2.61
C LEU A 38 -4.44 15.45 1.55
N ASN A 39 -4.34 15.96 0.32
CA ASN A 39 -5.23 15.59 -0.79
C ASN A 39 -4.79 14.30 -1.51
N TYR A 40 -3.75 13.64 -1.03
CA TYR A 40 -3.20 12.49 -1.72
C TYR A 40 -3.28 11.22 -0.87
N VAL A 41 -3.59 10.10 -1.52
CA VAL A 41 -3.45 8.75 -0.98
C VAL A 41 -2.02 8.30 -1.18
N CYS A 42 -1.31 7.93 -0.11
CA CYS A 42 0.04 7.37 -0.19
C CYS A 42 -0.01 5.88 -0.49
N CYS A 43 0.69 5.48 -1.53
CA CYS A 43 0.81 4.09 -1.97
C CYS A 43 2.28 3.67 -1.99
N SER A 44 2.56 2.46 -1.52
CA SER A 44 3.84 1.80 -1.74
C SER A 44 3.93 1.25 -3.16
N ILE A 45 5.14 0.96 -3.62
CA ILE A 45 5.39 0.43 -4.96
C ILE A 45 5.74 -1.05 -4.84
N GLU A 46 5.02 -1.91 -5.54
CA GLU A 46 5.09 -3.36 -5.59
C GLU A 46 4.75 -4.03 -4.23
N TYR A 47 5.39 -3.62 -3.14
CA TYR A 47 5.16 -4.16 -1.79
C TYR A 47 4.98 -3.05 -0.75
N PRO A 48 4.29 -3.32 0.37
CA PRO A 48 4.09 -2.32 1.43
C PRO A 48 5.42 -1.79 1.96
N ASN A 49 5.43 -0.57 2.50
CA ASN A 49 6.59 -0.06 3.24
C ASN A 49 6.85 -0.91 4.49
N SER A 50 7.87 -1.80 4.43
CA SER A 50 8.16 -2.79 5.47
C SER A 50 8.47 -2.13 6.82
N TRP A 51 9.16 -1.01 6.79
CA TRP A 51 9.56 -0.28 7.98
C TRP A 51 8.35 0.34 8.68
N TYR A 52 7.44 0.94 7.91
CA TYR A 52 6.20 1.51 8.45
C TYR A 52 5.25 0.41 8.94
N LEU A 53 5.11 -0.67 8.19
CA LEU A 53 4.30 -1.83 8.58
C LEU A 53 4.75 -2.39 9.92
N LYS A 54 6.06 -2.61 10.09
CA LYS A 54 6.62 -3.04 11.39
C LYS A 54 6.28 -2.06 12.50
N LYS A 55 6.50 -0.77 12.29
CA LYS A 55 6.23 0.27 13.28
C LYS A 55 4.77 0.30 13.72
N VAL A 56 3.82 0.08 12.81
CA VAL A 56 2.40 0.08 13.17
C VAL A 56 1.96 -1.24 13.79
N GLN A 57 2.56 -2.37 13.41
CA GLN A 57 2.35 -3.65 14.07
C GLN A 57 2.88 -3.66 15.51
N ASP A 58 4.08 -3.12 15.74
CA ASP A 58 4.71 -3.05 17.07
C ASP A 58 3.96 -2.11 18.04
N ARG A 59 3.22 -1.13 17.55
CA ARG A 59 2.43 -0.19 18.37
C ARG A 59 1.14 -0.79 18.94
N ASP A 60 0.74 -1.93 18.46
CA ASP A 60 -0.60 -2.48 18.64
C ASP A 60 -0.70 -3.55 19.73
N GLU A 61 0.10 -3.48 20.79
CA GLU A 61 0.06 -4.44 21.91
C GLU A 61 -1.34 -4.61 22.53
N ASN A 62 -2.21 -3.60 22.40
CA ASN A 62 -3.55 -3.58 22.97
C ASN A 62 -4.69 -3.51 21.95
N GLN A 63 -4.44 -3.75 20.65
CA GLN A 63 -5.52 -3.65 19.66
C GLN A 63 -6.31 -4.94 19.54
N ILE A 64 -7.63 -4.78 19.51
CA ILE A 64 -8.59 -5.87 19.36
C ILE A 64 -8.51 -6.47 17.95
N PHE A 65 -8.16 -5.65 16.94
CA PHE A 65 -8.06 -6.07 15.53
C PHE A 65 -6.62 -6.04 15.06
N ARG A 66 -6.04 -7.20 14.84
CA ARG A 66 -4.63 -7.38 14.40
C ARG A 66 -4.50 -7.77 12.93
N GLU A 67 -5.59 -8.10 12.28
CA GLU A 67 -5.62 -8.54 10.90
C GLU A 67 -5.32 -7.37 9.97
N TRP A 68 -4.37 -7.57 9.07
CA TRP A 68 -3.98 -6.61 8.05
C TRP A 68 -4.39 -7.11 6.68
N VAL A 69 -4.76 -6.17 5.82
CA VAL A 69 -4.99 -6.40 4.40
C VAL A 69 -4.11 -5.47 3.59
N VAL A 70 -3.44 -6.01 2.59
CA VAL A 70 -2.76 -5.23 1.55
C VAL A 70 -3.70 -5.11 0.36
N ILE A 71 -3.87 -3.90 -0.15
CA ILE A 71 -4.75 -3.62 -1.29
C ILE A 71 -3.87 -3.41 -2.51
N TYR A 72 -4.07 -4.24 -3.54
CA TYR A 72 -3.39 -4.10 -4.82
C TYR A 72 -4.16 -3.15 -5.71
N ILE A 73 -3.47 -2.15 -6.23
CA ILE A 73 -4.05 -1.07 -7.02
C ILE A 73 -3.55 -1.22 -8.45
N ASP A 74 -4.48 -1.18 -9.40
CA ASP A 74 -4.16 -1.22 -10.83
C ASP A 74 -3.43 0.07 -11.25
N LEU A 75 -2.34 -0.10 -11.98
CA LEU A 75 -1.55 1.02 -12.52
C LEU A 75 -2.36 1.92 -13.46
N ALA A 76 -3.47 1.45 -14.01
CA ALA A 76 -4.37 2.27 -14.80
C ALA A 76 -4.84 3.53 -14.06
N VAL A 77 -4.92 3.50 -12.72
CA VAL A 77 -5.26 4.68 -11.92
C VAL A 77 -4.35 5.88 -12.20
N LEU A 78 -3.08 5.64 -12.53
CA LEU A 78 -2.08 6.68 -12.82
C LEU A 78 -2.41 7.51 -14.06
N SER A 79 -3.23 6.96 -14.97
CA SER A 79 -3.74 7.68 -16.16
C SER A 79 -5.00 8.48 -15.88
N HIS A 80 -5.63 8.30 -14.72
CA HIS A 80 -6.92 8.89 -14.37
C HIS A 80 -6.84 9.92 -13.22
N ARG A 81 -5.69 10.07 -12.59
CA ARG A 81 -5.45 10.96 -11.45
C ARG A 81 -4.13 11.70 -11.60
N SER A 82 -4.06 12.89 -11.02
CA SER A 82 -2.77 13.54 -10.79
C SER A 82 -1.95 12.70 -9.83
N ILE A 83 -0.68 12.53 -10.14
CA ILE A 83 0.24 11.75 -9.32
C ILE A 83 1.44 12.59 -8.90
N LYS A 84 1.91 12.30 -7.71
CA LYS A 84 3.24 12.67 -7.24
C LYS A 84 3.98 11.41 -6.84
N PHE A 85 5.28 11.47 -6.72
CA PHE A 85 6.07 10.35 -6.25
C PHE A 85 7.30 10.84 -5.48
N CYS A 86 7.78 9.99 -4.60
CA CYS A 86 8.93 10.27 -3.77
C CYS A 86 9.89 9.07 -3.76
N PRO A 87 11.19 9.26 -4.09
CA PRO A 87 12.17 8.17 -4.12
C PRO A 87 12.63 7.71 -2.73
N CYS A 88 11.96 8.16 -1.68
CA CYS A 88 12.11 7.78 -0.28
C CYS A 88 10.78 8.05 0.43
N ASN A 89 10.72 7.92 1.75
CA ASN A 89 9.54 8.31 2.51
C ASN A 89 9.16 9.78 2.26
N ALA A 90 7.91 10.04 1.88
CA ALA A 90 7.41 11.38 1.52
C ALA A 90 7.48 12.38 2.67
N ALA A 91 7.29 11.92 3.91
CA ALA A 91 7.39 12.77 5.09
C ALA A 91 8.83 13.26 5.36
N LYS A 92 9.83 12.66 4.72
CA LYS A 92 11.23 13.05 4.91
C LYS A 92 11.47 14.48 4.45
N ALA A 93 12.14 15.25 5.30
CA ALA A 93 12.42 16.67 5.08
C ALA A 93 11.17 17.48 4.69
N ARG A 94 10.00 17.10 5.24
CA ARG A 94 8.71 17.76 5.03
C ARG A 94 8.32 17.86 3.54
N GLY A 95 8.38 16.74 2.83
CA GLY A 95 7.96 16.67 1.44
C GLY A 95 8.98 17.17 0.40
N LYS A 96 10.18 17.60 0.81
CA LYS A 96 11.18 18.19 -0.09
C LYS A 96 11.54 17.33 -1.31
N PHE A 97 11.40 16.01 -1.19
CA PHE A 97 11.79 15.06 -2.23
C PHE A 97 10.64 14.60 -3.11
N ILE A 98 9.43 15.10 -2.86
CA ILE A 98 8.25 14.83 -3.68
C ILE A 98 8.43 15.48 -5.04
N LYS A 99 8.09 14.74 -6.08
CA LYS A 99 8.18 15.12 -7.48
C LYS A 99 6.82 14.92 -8.16
N SER A 100 6.55 15.76 -9.17
CA SER A 100 5.29 15.69 -9.96
C SER A 100 5.55 15.51 -11.45
N ASN A 101 6.79 15.67 -11.92
CA ASN A 101 7.12 15.50 -13.32
C ASN A 101 7.38 14.02 -13.63
N ILE A 102 6.52 13.40 -14.44
CA ILE A 102 6.57 11.98 -14.81
C ILE A 102 7.93 11.58 -15.42
N SER A 103 8.64 12.49 -16.07
CA SER A 103 9.98 12.22 -16.63
C SER A 103 11.00 11.85 -15.55
N GLU A 104 10.74 12.20 -14.29
CA GLU A 104 11.60 11.89 -13.15
C GLU A 104 11.22 10.60 -12.42
N LEU A 105 10.20 9.85 -12.90
CA LEU A 105 9.74 8.61 -12.28
C LEU A 105 10.88 7.58 -12.14
N SER A 106 11.82 7.57 -13.08
CA SER A 106 13.03 6.74 -13.03
C SER A 106 13.87 6.94 -11.77
N SER A 107 13.73 8.09 -11.09
CA SER A 107 14.45 8.37 -9.84
C SER A 107 14.08 7.42 -8.70
N LEU A 108 12.91 6.76 -8.75
CA LEU A 108 12.52 5.71 -7.81
C LEU A 108 13.47 4.50 -7.85
N PHE A 109 14.07 4.25 -9.02
CA PHE A 109 14.93 3.11 -9.30
C PHE A 109 16.42 3.51 -9.43
N ALA A 110 16.78 4.76 -9.17
CA ALA A 110 18.14 5.26 -9.28
C ALA A 110 19.11 4.53 -8.34
N SER A 111 20.36 4.33 -8.81
CA SER A 111 21.42 3.73 -8.01
C SER A 111 22.75 4.49 -8.21
N PRO A 112 23.28 5.21 -7.21
CA PRO A 112 22.67 5.38 -5.90
C PRO A 112 21.39 6.23 -5.93
N ASN A 113 20.49 6.01 -4.98
CA ASN A 113 19.33 6.86 -4.81
C ASN A 113 19.69 8.16 -4.07
N ILE A 114 18.69 9.01 -3.83
CA ILE A 114 18.82 10.29 -3.12
C ILE A 114 19.41 10.15 -1.69
N GLN A 115 19.36 8.97 -1.09
CA GLN A 115 19.93 8.65 0.22
C GLN A 115 21.28 7.93 0.12
N CYS A 116 21.94 7.96 -1.03
CA CYS A 116 23.17 7.25 -1.33
C CYS A 116 23.07 5.71 -1.18
N ARG A 117 21.85 5.14 -1.13
CA ARG A 117 21.66 3.71 -1.13
C ARG A 117 21.91 3.15 -2.53
N ARG A 118 22.63 2.06 -2.60
CA ARG A 118 22.91 1.35 -3.86
C ARG A 118 21.92 0.20 -4.02
N ARG A 119 21.51 -0.02 -5.26
CA ARG A 119 20.69 -1.15 -5.67
C ARG A 119 21.58 -2.36 -5.94
N PRO A 120 21.43 -3.48 -5.24
CA PRO A 120 22.13 -4.72 -5.60
C PRO A 120 21.74 -5.18 -7.02
N SER A 121 22.67 -5.80 -7.74
CA SER A 121 22.42 -6.25 -9.11
C SER A 121 21.31 -7.31 -9.23
N GLN A 122 21.16 -8.15 -8.19
CA GLN A 122 20.13 -9.19 -8.11
C GLN A 122 18.77 -8.69 -7.66
N MET A 123 18.66 -7.44 -7.18
CA MET A 123 17.39 -6.89 -6.67
C MET A 123 16.30 -6.93 -7.74
N LEU A 124 15.06 -7.29 -7.36
CA LEU A 124 13.91 -7.30 -8.26
C LEU A 124 13.74 -5.96 -8.95
N THR A 125 13.67 -5.96 -10.28
CA THR A 125 13.63 -4.74 -11.10
C THR A 125 12.36 -3.92 -10.90
N CYS A 126 11.24 -4.56 -10.55
CA CYS A 126 9.96 -3.91 -10.27
C CYS A 126 9.94 -3.13 -8.95
N CYS A 127 10.84 -3.42 -8.02
CA CYS A 127 10.88 -2.76 -6.72
C CYS A 127 11.74 -1.49 -6.77
N PRO A 128 11.35 -0.40 -6.11
CA PRO A 128 12.15 0.81 -6.02
C PRO A 128 13.43 0.56 -5.21
N THR A 129 14.45 1.39 -5.40
CA THR A 129 15.73 1.26 -4.68
C THR A 129 15.59 1.46 -3.17
N ASP A 130 14.63 2.30 -2.77
CA ASP A 130 14.24 2.49 -1.37
C ASP A 130 12.86 1.86 -1.16
N ASP A 131 12.72 0.95 -0.20
CA ASP A 131 11.45 0.31 0.16
C ASP A 131 10.43 1.26 0.80
N GLN A 132 10.84 2.48 1.12
CA GLN A 132 9.99 3.55 1.58
C GLN A 132 9.62 4.54 0.46
N ALA A 133 9.95 4.25 -0.80
CA ALA A 133 9.52 5.06 -1.93
C ALA A 133 7.99 4.98 -2.09
N GLU A 134 7.38 6.09 -2.46
CA GLU A 134 5.94 6.25 -2.48
C GLU A 134 5.44 6.84 -3.79
N ILE A 135 4.24 6.42 -4.20
CA ILE A 135 3.40 7.12 -5.17
C ILE A 135 2.23 7.75 -4.41
N LEU A 136 1.97 9.02 -4.67
CA LEU A 136 0.88 9.77 -4.09
C LEU A 136 -0.16 10.01 -5.18
N ILE A 137 -1.39 9.55 -4.95
CA ILE A 137 -2.50 9.61 -5.90
C ILE A 137 -3.53 10.61 -5.38
N GLU A 138 -3.90 11.59 -6.22
CA GLU A 138 -4.78 12.69 -5.83
C GLU A 138 -6.21 12.23 -5.55
N ASP A 139 -6.84 12.86 -4.54
CA ASP A 139 -8.22 12.72 -4.07
C ASP A 139 -8.54 11.33 -3.53
N ASN A 140 -8.85 10.38 -4.41
CA ASN A 140 -9.28 9.05 -4.04
C ASN A 140 -8.86 8.00 -5.08
N ILE A 141 -8.86 6.75 -4.64
CA ILE A 141 -8.68 5.58 -5.51
C ILE A 141 -10.00 4.82 -5.55
N PRO A 142 -10.82 4.99 -6.59
CA PRO A 142 -12.09 4.29 -6.74
C PRO A 142 -11.93 2.77 -6.68
N PHE A 143 -12.94 2.07 -6.17
CA PHE A 143 -12.88 0.62 -6.00
C PHE A 143 -12.55 -0.14 -7.31
N ARG A 144 -12.98 0.37 -8.46
CA ARG A 144 -12.69 -0.24 -9.77
C ARG A 144 -11.19 -0.37 -10.11
N PHE A 145 -10.33 0.36 -9.40
CA PHE A 145 -8.88 0.24 -9.54
C PHE A 145 -8.25 -0.69 -8.49
N ILE A 146 -9.04 -1.31 -7.63
CA ILE A 146 -8.57 -2.37 -6.75
C ILE A 146 -8.60 -3.67 -7.54
N ASN A 147 -7.43 -4.23 -7.82
CA ASN A 147 -7.28 -5.44 -8.61
C ASN A 147 -6.89 -6.67 -7.79
N GLY A 148 -6.80 -6.56 -6.48
CA GLY A 148 -6.56 -7.68 -5.59
C GLY A 148 -6.43 -7.27 -4.13
N LEU A 149 -6.58 -8.24 -3.24
CA LEU A 149 -6.43 -8.10 -1.79
C LEU A 149 -5.52 -9.22 -1.29
N ALA A 150 -4.53 -8.89 -0.46
CA ALA A 150 -3.67 -9.88 0.16
C ALA A 150 -3.83 -9.88 1.68
N VAL A 151 -3.92 -11.08 2.26
CA VAL A 151 -4.11 -11.33 3.69
C VAL A 151 -3.11 -12.36 4.21
N CYS A 152 -3.01 -12.50 5.52
CA CYS A 152 -2.02 -13.34 6.16
C CYS A 152 -2.34 -14.84 6.07
N CYS A 153 -3.63 -15.22 6.13
CA CYS A 153 -4.05 -16.62 6.23
C CYS A 153 -5.40 -16.87 5.53
N GLU A 154 -5.77 -18.15 5.41
CA GLU A 154 -7.01 -18.56 4.76
C GLU A 154 -8.27 -18.08 5.50
N ASP A 155 -8.24 -17.97 6.83
CA ASP A 155 -9.41 -17.52 7.60
C ASP A 155 -9.67 -16.02 7.38
N ASP A 156 -8.62 -15.22 7.28
CA ASP A 156 -8.72 -13.81 6.84
C ASP A 156 -9.26 -13.72 5.41
N ALA A 157 -8.82 -14.63 4.53
CA ALA A 157 -9.29 -14.68 3.15
C ALA A 157 -10.78 -15.00 3.05
N LYS A 158 -11.29 -15.97 3.83
CA LYS A 158 -12.73 -16.27 3.93
C LYS A 158 -13.52 -15.08 4.43
N THR A 159 -13.00 -14.37 5.42
CA THR A 159 -13.62 -13.15 5.96
C THR A 159 -13.73 -12.07 4.90
N VAL A 160 -12.63 -11.80 4.17
CA VAL A 160 -12.61 -10.84 3.07
C VAL A 160 -13.55 -11.23 1.94
N TYR A 161 -13.56 -12.50 1.57
CA TYR A 161 -14.49 -13.04 0.56
C TYR A 161 -15.95 -12.78 0.94
N SER A 162 -16.32 -13.10 2.18
CA SER A 162 -17.68 -12.88 2.68
C SER A 162 -18.05 -11.39 2.65
N MET A 163 -17.14 -10.51 3.05
CA MET A 163 -17.35 -9.06 2.95
C MET A 163 -17.60 -8.62 1.50
N LEU A 164 -16.76 -9.02 0.57
CA LEU A 164 -16.91 -8.67 -0.85
C LEU A 164 -18.27 -9.14 -1.39
N ARG A 165 -18.66 -10.37 -1.09
CA ARG A 165 -19.96 -10.94 -1.51
C ARG A 165 -21.16 -10.17 -0.96
N CYS A 166 -21.10 -9.73 0.29
CA CYS A 166 -22.16 -8.91 0.89
C CYS A 166 -22.38 -7.58 0.15
N TYR A 167 -21.35 -7.02 -0.46
CA TYR A 167 -21.43 -5.78 -1.22
C TYR A 167 -21.47 -5.98 -2.74
N GLY A 168 -21.62 -7.21 -3.21
CA GLY A 168 -21.66 -7.52 -4.64
C GLY A 168 -20.36 -7.18 -5.38
N LYS A 169 -19.25 -7.21 -4.68
CA LYS A 169 -17.91 -6.95 -5.26
C LYS A 169 -17.18 -8.27 -5.49
N ASP A 170 -16.27 -8.25 -6.47
CA ASP A 170 -15.43 -9.40 -6.82
C ASP A 170 -14.04 -8.91 -7.21
N VAL A 171 -13.05 -9.32 -6.44
CA VAL A 171 -11.63 -9.08 -6.72
C VAL A 171 -10.80 -10.28 -6.25
N PRO A 172 -9.67 -10.62 -6.90
CA PRO A 172 -8.79 -11.68 -6.45
C PRO A 172 -8.34 -11.51 -5.00
N ILE A 173 -8.32 -12.60 -4.25
CA ILE A 173 -7.80 -12.64 -2.89
C ILE A 173 -6.60 -13.57 -2.83
N TYR A 174 -5.52 -13.11 -2.23
CA TYR A 174 -4.27 -13.84 -2.08
C TYR A 174 -3.97 -14.11 -0.60
N VAL A 175 -3.57 -15.33 -0.29
CA VAL A 175 -2.88 -15.63 0.98
C VAL A 175 -1.40 -15.34 0.78
N ALA A 176 -0.89 -14.31 1.43
CA ALA A 176 0.45 -13.79 1.22
C ALA A 176 1.12 -13.36 2.55
N PRO A 177 1.38 -14.32 3.47
CA PRO A 177 2.00 -14.00 4.77
C PRO A 177 3.36 -13.31 4.62
N ASP A 178 4.10 -13.63 3.56
CA ASP A 178 5.41 -13.01 3.31
C ASP A 178 5.30 -11.50 3.03
N VAL A 179 4.25 -11.06 2.34
CA VAL A 179 4.01 -9.63 2.03
C VAL A 179 3.68 -8.85 3.29
N LEU A 180 3.05 -9.49 4.26
CA LEU A 180 2.70 -8.92 5.57
C LEU A 180 3.80 -9.09 6.61
N ASN A 181 4.86 -9.82 6.28
CA ASN A 181 6.05 -9.97 7.09
C ASN A 181 7.06 -8.87 6.74
N THR A 182 7.63 -8.25 7.75
CA THR A 182 8.58 -7.13 7.59
C THR A 182 9.95 -7.53 7.03
N SER A 183 10.21 -8.83 6.86
CA SER A 183 11.47 -9.35 6.28
C SER A 183 11.50 -9.35 4.74
N TRP A 184 10.39 -9.09 4.05
CA TRP A 184 10.32 -9.14 2.58
C TRP A 184 11.30 -8.19 1.90
N SER A 185 11.62 -7.04 2.52
CA SER A 185 12.58 -6.07 2.00
C SER A 185 13.95 -6.71 1.73
N GLN A 186 14.41 -7.58 2.61
CA GLN A 186 15.65 -8.33 2.39
C GLN A 186 15.52 -9.37 1.28
N ALA A 187 14.37 -10.05 1.19
CA ALA A 187 14.10 -11.03 0.14
C ALA A 187 14.18 -10.41 -1.26
N ILE A 188 13.49 -9.28 -1.50
CA ILE A 188 13.52 -8.61 -2.80
C ILE A 188 14.88 -8.06 -3.19
N ARG A 189 15.70 -7.64 -2.22
CA ARG A 189 17.08 -7.22 -2.47
C ARG A 189 17.99 -8.37 -2.89
N ASN A 190 17.61 -9.60 -2.54
CA ASN A 190 18.25 -10.84 -2.96
C ASN A 190 17.62 -11.47 -4.21
N GLY A 191 16.70 -10.79 -4.88
CA GLY A 191 16.04 -11.28 -6.08
C GLY A 191 14.91 -12.26 -5.83
N VAL A 192 14.44 -12.41 -4.59
CA VAL A 192 13.38 -13.33 -4.21
C VAL A 192 12.05 -12.58 -4.06
N ARG A 193 11.01 -13.06 -4.73
CA ARG A 193 9.64 -12.54 -4.57
C ARG A 193 9.00 -13.15 -3.31
N PRO A 194 8.27 -12.36 -2.52
CA PRO A 194 7.34 -12.91 -1.54
C PRO A 194 6.36 -13.88 -2.18
N ASN A 195 5.96 -14.91 -1.45
CA ASN A 195 4.98 -15.87 -1.92
C ASN A 195 3.57 -15.32 -1.79
N GLU A 196 2.78 -15.43 -2.88
CA GLU A 196 1.40 -14.98 -2.96
C GLU A 196 0.56 -16.09 -3.61
N VAL A 197 -0.33 -16.69 -2.85
CA VAL A 197 -1.17 -17.80 -3.31
C VAL A 197 -2.59 -17.30 -3.57
N LEU A 198 -3.02 -17.33 -4.82
CA LEU A 198 -4.39 -16.98 -5.20
C LEU A 198 -5.39 -17.97 -4.60
N CYS A 199 -6.36 -17.47 -3.85
CA CYS A 199 -7.46 -18.27 -3.35
C CYS A 199 -8.39 -18.67 -4.48
N GLN A 200 -8.59 -19.99 -4.64
CA GLN A 200 -9.59 -20.53 -5.56
C GLN A 200 -10.81 -20.97 -4.74
N TRP A 201 -11.86 -20.17 -4.82
CA TRP A 201 -13.14 -20.49 -4.18
C TRP A 201 -13.91 -21.40 -5.13
N LYS A 202 -13.81 -22.69 -4.93
CA LYS A 202 -14.74 -23.65 -5.56
C LYS A 202 -16.00 -23.59 -4.71
N ASP A 203 -17.05 -23.04 -5.28
CA ASP A 203 -18.44 -23.05 -4.83
C ASP A 203 -18.64 -23.39 -3.34
N LEU A 204 -18.80 -22.33 -2.53
CA LEU A 204 -19.43 -22.47 -1.21
C LEU A 204 -20.93 -22.45 -1.35
#